data_46ee4c21ad11475396d2bfed389c4edf
#
_entry.id   46ee4c21ad11475396d2bfed389c4edf
#
_cell.length_a   1.000
_cell.length_b   1.000
_cell.length_c   1.000
_cell.angle_alpha   90.00
_cell.angle_beta   90.00
_cell.angle_gamma   90.00
#
_symmetry.space_group_name_H-M   'P 1'
#
loop_
_entity.id
_entity.type
_entity.pdbx_description
1 polymer ?
#
loop_
_entity_poly.entity_id
_entity_poly.type
_entity_poly.pdbx_seq_one_letter_code
_entity_poly.pdbx_strand_id
1 'polypeptide(L)'
;MADVLGTGWAFPPKVDARGRIALARQERDVEEAIRMILLTPKGQRVMRPDFGCRIHDLAFAPNNASLIGLATYYVEEALRMWEPRIRVEEVSARVDGQSSERILIDIHYRLKATADRRSLVFPFYRIPGDESTNQPEAFR
;
A
#
# COMPACT_ATOMS: atom_id res chain seq x y z
N MET A 1 23.01 -13.60 2.92
CA MET A 1 22.56 -13.52 2.99
C MET A 1 21.45 -13.39 2.68
N ALA A 2 21.18 -13.53 2.52
CA ALA A 2 20.19 -13.51 1.97
C ALA A 2 18.97 -13.16 2.46
N ASP A 3 18.80 -13.03 3.55
CA ASP A 3 17.57 -12.80 4.08
C ASP A 3 17.28 -11.40 4.30
N VAL A 4 17.73 -10.58 3.40
CA VAL A 4 17.46 -9.17 3.50
C VAL A 4 16.00 -8.87 3.26
N LEU A 5 15.23 -9.80 2.73
CA LEU A 5 13.82 -9.57 2.51
C LEU A 5 12.95 -10.25 3.53
N GLY A 6 13.49 -10.77 4.58
CA GLY A 6 12.68 -11.24 5.69
C GLY A 6 12.37 -12.69 5.74
N THR A 7 13.01 -13.51 4.93
CA THR A 7 12.72 -14.93 5.00
C THR A 7 13.46 -15.65 6.09
N GLY A 8 14.47 -15.08 6.67
CA GLY A 8 15.08 -15.66 7.82
C GLY A 8 16.25 -16.56 7.59
N TRP A 9 16.64 -16.85 6.38
CA TRP A 9 17.79 -17.71 6.20
C TRP A 9 18.30 -17.63 4.78
N ALA A 10 19.54 -17.98 4.66
CA ALA A 10 20.25 -17.86 3.42
C ALA A 10 20.35 -19.20 2.76
N PHE A 11 20.46 -19.18 1.46
CA PHE A 11 20.60 -20.38 0.70
C PHE A 11 21.99 -20.55 0.24
N PRO A 12 22.39 -21.76 -0.03
CA PRO A 12 23.64 -21.96 -0.72
C PRO A 12 23.59 -21.27 -2.05
N PRO A 13 24.72 -20.96 -2.59
CA PRO A 13 24.73 -20.22 -3.84
C PRO A 13 24.16 -20.95 -5.03
N LYS A 14 23.88 -22.25 -4.88
CA LYS A 14 23.33 -22.95 -5.98
C LYS A 14 21.96 -22.43 -6.30
N VAL A 15 21.69 -22.14 -7.50
CA VAL A 15 20.39 -21.72 -7.93
C VAL A 15 19.62 -22.93 -8.34
N ASP A 16 18.66 -23.30 -7.57
CA ASP A 16 17.84 -24.45 -7.89
C ASP A 16 16.42 -24.11 -7.52
N ALA A 17 15.55 -25.09 -7.55
CA ALA A 17 14.15 -24.87 -7.25
C ALA A 17 13.98 -24.32 -5.85
N ARG A 18 14.83 -24.74 -4.93
CA ARG A 18 14.73 -24.26 -3.58
C ARG A 18 15.08 -22.78 -3.49
N GLY A 19 16.08 -22.34 -4.23
CA GLY A 19 16.42 -20.94 -4.26
C GLY A 19 15.32 -20.10 -4.85
N ARG A 20 14.69 -20.59 -5.90
CA ARG A 20 13.59 -19.88 -6.51
C ARG A 20 12.40 -19.78 -5.59
N ILE A 21 12.14 -20.84 -4.84
CA ILE A 21 11.05 -20.83 -3.88
C ILE A 21 11.31 -19.79 -2.80
N ALA A 22 12.55 -19.68 -2.33
CA ALA A 22 12.88 -18.68 -1.33
C ALA A 22 12.69 -17.27 -1.84
N LEU A 23 13.09 -17.00 -3.08
CA LEU A 23 12.89 -15.67 -3.64
C LEU A 23 11.42 -15.34 -3.81
N ALA A 24 10.63 -16.32 -4.24
CA ALA A 24 9.20 -16.08 -4.36
C ALA A 24 8.57 -15.80 -3.01
N ARG A 25 9.05 -16.47 -1.97
CA ARG A 25 8.54 -16.22 -0.65
C ARG A 25 8.91 -14.83 -0.15
N GLN A 26 10.13 -14.38 -0.45
CA GLN A 26 10.53 -13.04 -0.07
C GLN A 26 9.69 -11.99 -0.75
N GLU A 27 9.41 -12.18 -2.02
CA GLU A 27 8.57 -11.25 -2.74
C GLU A 27 7.17 -11.19 -2.16
N ARG A 28 6.65 -12.35 -1.79
CA ARG A 28 5.32 -12.41 -1.20
C ARG A 28 5.31 -11.73 0.17
N ASP A 29 6.38 -11.92 0.94
CA ASP A 29 6.46 -11.27 2.24
C ASP A 29 6.47 -9.75 2.11
N VAL A 30 7.18 -9.23 1.13
CA VAL A 30 7.20 -7.80 0.88
C VAL A 30 5.82 -7.31 0.47
N GLU A 31 5.16 -8.04 -0.41
CA GLU A 31 3.85 -7.65 -0.86
C GLU A 31 2.84 -7.62 0.28
N GLU A 32 2.90 -8.62 1.13
CA GLU A 32 2.01 -8.66 2.28
C GLU A 32 2.32 -7.55 3.26
N ALA A 33 3.60 -7.24 3.43
CA ALA A 33 3.98 -6.14 4.31
C ALA A 33 3.45 -4.81 3.79
N ILE A 34 3.52 -4.61 2.49
CA ILE A 34 2.99 -3.39 1.90
C ILE A 34 1.49 -3.30 2.18
N ARG A 35 0.78 -4.39 1.98
CA ARG A 35 -0.65 -4.36 2.24
C ARG A 35 -0.96 -4.09 3.70
N MET A 36 -0.18 -4.68 4.59
CA MET A 36 -0.40 -4.47 6.01
C MET A 36 -0.21 -3.00 6.38
N ILE A 37 0.85 -2.38 5.85
CA ILE A 37 1.10 -0.98 6.13
C ILE A 37 -0.06 -0.12 5.63
N LEU A 38 -0.53 -0.39 4.42
CA LEU A 38 -1.56 0.43 3.83
C LEU A 38 -2.93 0.18 4.44
N LEU A 39 -3.15 -1.01 4.99
CA LEU A 39 -4.42 -1.30 5.63
C LEU A 39 -4.51 -0.83 7.07
N THR A 40 -3.39 -0.41 7.65
CA THR A 40 -3.38 0.03 9.03
C THR A 40 -3.53 1.53 9.08
N PRO A 41 -4.61 2.06 9.67
CA PRO A 41 -4.71 3.50 9.85
C PRO A 41 -3.64 4.00 10.79
N LYS A 42 -3.07 5.15 10.46
CA LYS A 42 -2.03 5.71 11.28
C LYS A 42 -2.63 6.10 12.63
N GLY A 43 -1.91 5.80 13.68
CA GLY A 43 -2.37 6.10 15.02
C GLY A 43 -3.13 4.98 15.68
N GLN A 44 -3.41 3.91 14.97
CA GLN A 44 -4.24 2.86 15.53
C GLN A 44 -3.48 1.93 16.46
N ARG A 45 -2.18 1.79 16.28
CA ARG A 45 -1.40 0.90 17.11
C ARG A 45 -0.89 1.64 18.32
N VAL A 46 -1.20 1.11 19.49
CA VAL A 46 -0.84 1.76 20.74
C VAL A 46 0.67 1.86 20.89
N MET A 47 1.36 0.78 20.58
CA MET A 47 2.81 0.74 20.76
C MET A 47 3.57 1.44 19.65
N ARG A 48 2.96 1.63 18.51
CA ARG A 48 3.59 2.30 17.37
C ARG A 48 2.58 3.24 16.74
N PRO A 49 2.30 4.38 17.36
CA PRO A 49 1.26 5.25 16.82
C PRO A 49 1.60 5.86 15.47
N ASP A 50 2.88 5.88 15.10
CA ASP A 50 3.26 6.40 13.79
C ASP A 50 3.07 5.39 12.70
N PHE A 51 2.85 4.12 13.04
CA PHE A 51 2.77 3.08 12.04
C PHE A 51 1.45 3.16 11.28
N GLY A 52 1.53 2.97 9.98
CA GLY A 52 0.34 2.92 9.18
C GLY A 52 0.32 4.00 8.11
N CYS A 53 -0.82 4.14 7.47
CA CYS A 53 -0.98 5.03 6.33
C CYS A 53 -2.10 6.00 6.60
N ARG A 54 -1.90 7.25 6.25
CA ARG A 54 -2.92 8.28 6.45
C ARG A 54 -4.00 8.27 5.38
N ILE A 55 -3.91 7.34 4.43
CA ILE A 55 -4.92 7.30 3.38
C ILE A 55 -6.31 7.10 3.96
N HIS A 56 -6.40 6.49 5.12
CA HIS A 56 -7.69 6.25 5.75
C HIS A 56 -8.38 7.55 6.19
N ASP A 57 -7.60 8.62 6.33
CA ASP A 57 -8.19 9.91 6.60
C ASP A 57 -9.02 10.42 5.43
N LEU A 58 -8.83 9.84 4.26
CA LEU A 58 -9.53 10.28 3.08
C LEU A 58 -10.81 9.50 2.81
N ALA A 59 -11.19 8.62 3.73
CA ALA A 59 -12.36 7.78 3.51
C ALA A 59 -13.62 8.60 3.32
N PHE A 60 -13.69 9.76 3.95
CA PHE A 60 -14.86 10.62 3.85
C PHE A 60 -14.62 11.85 3.00
N ALA A 61 -13.49 11.96 2.36
CA ALA A 61 -13.17 13.15 1.59
C ALA A 61 -13.92 13.15 0.27
N PRO A 62 -14.20 14.31 -0.29
CA PRO A 62 -14.85 14.36 -1.59
C PRO A 62 -13.94 13.79 -2.68
N ASN A 63 -14.58 13.23 -3.68
CA ASN A 63 -13.85 12.60 -4.76
C ASN A 63 -13.46 13.66 -5.78
N ASN A 64 -12.25 14.14 -5.71
CA ASN A 64 -11.77 15.12 -6.67
C ASN A 64 -10.27 14.94 -6.86
N ALA A 65 -9.68 15.81 -7.64
CA ALA A 65 -8.27 15.69 -8.00
C ALA A 65 -7.37 15.79 -6.78
N SER A 66 -7.76 16.60 -5.81
CA SER A 66 -6.96 16.73 -4.60
C SER A 66 -6.92 15.44 -3.83
N LEU A 67 -8.02 14.71 -3.82
CA LEU A 67 -8.07 13.43 -3.16
C LEU A 67 -7.07 12.46 -3.77
N ILE A 68 -7.00 12.42 -5.08
CA ILE A 68 -6.08 11.54 -5.77
C ILE A 68 -4.63 11.89 -5.40
N GLY A 69 -4.31 13.18 -5.41
CA GLY A 69 -2.97 13.60 -5.07
C GLY A 69 -2.58 13.26 -3.64
N LEU A 70 -3.51 13.48 -2.71
CA LEU A 70 -3.23 13.16 -1.33
C LEU A 70 -3.10 11.65 -1.12
N ALA A 71 -3.91 10.87 -1.80
CA ALA A 71 -3.84 9.43 -1.66
C ALA A 71 -2.47 8.92 -2.07
N THR A 72 -1.96 9.38 -3.21
CA THR A 72 -0.65 8.93 -3.65
C THR A 72 0.44 9.38 -2.70
N TYR A 73 0.33 10.61 -2.19
CA TYR A 73 1.33 11.11 -1.28
C TYR A 73 1.37 10.31 0.03
N TYR A 74 0.21 10.02 0.58
CA TYR A 74 0.15 9.28 1.84
C TYR A 74 0.66 7.85 1.69
N VAL A 75 0.35 7.22 0.56
CA VAL A 75 0.84 5.88 0.31
C VAL A 75 2.36 5.88 0.19
N GLU A 76 2.88 6.83 -0.58
CA GLU A 76 4.30 6.90 -0.77
C GLU A 76 5.03 7.17 0.54
N GLU A 77 4.50 8.07 1.34
CA GLU A 77 5.08 8.40 2.61
C GLU A 77 5.14 7.17 3.53
N ALA A 78 4.01 6.45 3.61
CA ALA A 78 3.94 5.29 4.49
C ALA A 78 4.94 4.21 4.07
N LEU A 79 5.06 3.98 2.79
CA LEU A 79 5.95 2.93 2.32
C LEU A 79 7.40 3.32 2.50
N ARG A 80 7.73 4.58 2.31
CA ARG A 80 9.10 5.03 2.55
C ARG A 80 9.48 4.87 4.00
N MET A 81 8.55 5.13 4.89
CA MET A 81 8.85 5.09 6.30
C MET A 81 8.88 3.66 6.85
N TRP A 82 7.98 2.81 6.39
CA TRP A 82 7.79 1.53 7.06
C TRP A 82 8.21 0.32 6.25
N GLU A 83 8.58 0.47 4.98
CA GLU A 83 9.03 -0.65 4.19
C GLU A 83 10.39 -0.35 3.56
N PRO A 84 11.46 -0.50 4.34
CA PRO A 84 12.78 -0.14 3.83
C PRO A 84 13.35 -1.12 2.81
N ARG A 85 12.72 -2.27 2.63
CA ARG A 85 13.23 -3.27 1.68
C ARG A 85 12.98 -2.90 0.24
N ILE A 86 12.17 -1.88 0.00
CA ILE A 86 11.83 -1.48 -1.36
C ILE A 86 12.18 -0.02 -1.59
N ARG A 87 12.31 0.31 -2.86
CA ARG A 87 12.39 1.69 -3.30
C ARG A 87 11.14 1.98 -4.11
N VAL A 88 10.32 2.88 -3.62
CA VAL A 88 9.10 3.25 -4.32
C VAL A 88 9.49 4.09 -5.52
N GLU A 89 9.07 3.67 -6.70
CA GLU A 89 9.40 4.41 -7.92
C GLU A 89 8.28 5.32 -8.35
N GLU A 90 7.06 4.84 -8.26
CA GLU A 90 5.94 5.65 -8.68
C GLU A 90 4.68 5.15 -8.00
N VAL A 91 3.86 6.08 -7.56
CA VAL A 91 2.55 5.76 -7.03
C VAL A 91 1.54 6.60 -7.79
N SER A 92 0.54 5.95 -8.34
CA SER A 92 -0.54 6.66 -9.02
C SER A 92 -1.85 6.11 -8.52
N ALA A 93 -2.90 6.90 -8.66
CA ALA A 93 -4.20 6.50 -8.19
C ALA A 93 -5.25 6.93 -9.20
N ARG A 94 -6.30 6.14 -9.28
CA ARG A 94 -7.40 6.47 -10.17
C ARG A 94 -8.69 5.94 -9.57
N VAL A 95 -9.79 6.57 -9.93
CA VAL A 95 -11.09 6.09 -9.49
C VAL A 95 -11.44 4.87 -10.32
N ASP A 96 -11.94 3.85 -9.65
CA ASP A 96 -12.35 2.63 -10.34
C ASP A 96 -13.53 2.94 -11.23
N GLY A 97 -13.42 2.54 -12.49
CA GLY A 97 -14.50 2.80 -13.43
C GLY A 97 -15.78 2.10 -13.09
N GLN A 98 -15.73 1.05 -12.30
CA GLN A 98 -16.93 0.32 -11.96
C GLN A 98 -17.54 0.75 -10.65
N SER A 99 -16.82 1.52 -9.85
CA SER A 99 -17.34 1.97 -8.57
C SER A 99 -16.64 3.25 -8.18
N SER A 100 -17.40 4.32 -8.03
CA SER A 100 -16.81 5.58 -7.62
C SER A 100 -16.37 5.55 -6.17
N GLU A 101 -16.73 4.51 -5.44
CA GLU A 101 -16.35 4.38 -4.05
C GLU A 101 -15.00 3.72 -3.88
N ARG A 102 -14.40 3.27 -4.95
CA ARG A 102 -13.15 2.55 -4.87
C ARG A 102 -12.09 3.30 -5.66
N ILE A 103 -10.98 3.50 -5.03
CA ILE A 103 -9.82 4.12 -5.67
C ILE A 103 -8.77 3.04 -5.80
N LEU A 104 -8.26 2.89 -7.01
CA LEU A 104 -7.21 1.91 -7.27
C LEU A 104 -5.87 2.63 -7.23
N ILE A 105 -4.98 2.12 -6.41
CA ILE A 105 -3.68 2.73 -6.24
C ILE A 105 -2.64 1.79 -6.81
N ASP A 106 -1.95 2.25 -7.85
CA ASP A 106 -0.90 1.48 -8.48
C ASP A 106 0.43 1.88 -7.86
N ILE A 107 1.12 0.90 -7.33
CA ILE A 107 2.40 1.12 -6.67
C ILE A 107 3.47 0.40 -7.47
N HIS A 108 4.42 1.15 -8.00
CA HIS A 108 5.55 0.58 -8.70
C HIS A 108 6.77 0.73 -7.82
N TYR A 109 7.41 -0.37 -7.55
CA TYR A 109 8.54 -0.36 -6.63
C TYR A 109 9.60 -1.32 -7.10
N ARG A 110 10.77 -1.19 -6.52
CA ARG A 110 11.90 -2.04 -6.83
C ARG A 110 12.41 -2.64 -5.53
N LEU A 111 12.64 -3.93 -5.56
CA LEU A 111 13.22 -4.60 -4.40
C LEU A 111 14.70 -4.24 -4.33
N LYS A 112 15.12 -3.74 -3.17
CA LYS A 112 16.51 -3.29 -3.06
C LYS A 112 17.51 -4.43 -3.15
N ALA A 113 17.13 -5.59 -2.68
CA ALA A 113 18.05 -6.72 -2.66
C ALA A 113 18.33 -7.26 -4.04
N THR A 114 17.34 -7.32 -4.90
CA THR A 114 17.48 -7.95 -6.21
C THR A 114 17.36 -6.97 -7.35
N ALA A 115 16.98 -5.74 -7.08
CA ALA A 115 16.75 -4.72 -8.08
C ALA A 115 15.63 -5.06 -9.06
N ASP A 116 14.79 -6.02 -8.70
CA ASP A 116 13.66 -6.38 -9.54
C ASP A 116 12.55 -5.37 -9.39
N ARG A 117 11.93 -5.03 -10.49
CA ARG A 117 10.79 -4.13 -10.48
C ARG A 117 9.51 -4.92 -10.28
N ARG A 118 8.65 -4.39 -9.44
CA ARG A 118 7.37 -5.02 -9.14
C ARG A 118 6.29 -3.97 -9.13
N SER A 119 5.07 -4.41 -9.29
CA SER A 119 3.94 -3.50 -9.18
C SER A 119 2.84 -4.17 -8.38
N LEU A 120 2.05 -3.35 -7.73
CA LEU A 120 0.97 -3.83 -6.89
C LEU A 120 -0.18 -2.86 -7.01
N VAL A 121 -1.38 -3.39 -7.15
CA VAL A 121 -2.58 -2.57 -7.15
C VAL A 121 -3.26 -2.75 -5.80
N PHE A 122 -3.49 -1.65 -5.12
CA PHE A 122 -4.13 -1.68 -3.82
C PHE A 122 -5.46 -0.94 -3.90
N PRO A 123 -6.58 -1.62 -3.68
CA PRO A 123 -7.87 -0.94 -3.72
C PRO A 123 -8.15 -0.28 -2.38
N PHE A 124 -8.56 0.96 -2.43
CA PHE A 124 -8.96 1.69 -1.25
C PHE A 124 -10.43 2.06 -1.37
N TYR A 125 -11.22 1.62 -0.40
CA TYR A 125 -12.65 1.82 -0.44
C TYR A 125 -13.03 3.04 0.36
N ARG A 126 -13.81 3.91 -0.25
CA ARG A 126 -14.33 5.09 0.42
C ARG A 126 -15.70 4.77 0.97
N ILE A 127 -16.14 5.59 1.89
CA ILE A 127 -17.43 5.40 2.51
C ILE A 127 -18.44 6.26 1.77
N PRO A 128 -19.38 5.63 1.09
CA PRO A 128 -20.26 6.39 0.20
C PRO A 128 -21.32 7.19 0.92
N GLY A 129 -21.56 6.89 2.15
CA GLY A 129 -22.68 7.51 2.82
C GLY A 129 -22.57 8.98 3.02
N ASP A 130 -21.39 9.51 2.82
CA ASP A 130 -21.19 10.90 3.07
C ASP A 130 -22.04 11.78 2.22
N GLU A 131 -22.12 11.44 0.97
CA GLU A 131 -22.86 12.28 0.09
C GLU A 131 -24.33 12.28 0.41
N SER A 132 -24.82 11.13 0.75
CA SER A 132 -26.22 11.07 1.05
C SER A 132 -26.53 11.72 2.35
N THR A 133 -25.66 11.66 3.32
CA THR A 133 -25.96 12.32 4.54
C THR A 133 -25.83 13.81 4.45
N ASN A 134 -25.12 14.28 3.48
CA ASN A 134 -25.04 15.68 3.29
C ASN A 134 -26.23 16.27 2.63
N GLN A 135 -27.18 15.49 2.21
CA GLN A 135 -28.29 16.01 1.61
C GLN A 135 -29.14 16.65 2.60
N PRO A 136 -29.35 17.81 2.47
CA PRO A 136 -30.10 18.48 3.47
C PRO A 136 -31.48 18.12 3.40
N GLU A 137 -31.65 17.77 3.15
CA GLU A 137 -32.53 17.63 3.32
C GLU A 137 -33.10 17.29 3.65
N ALA A 138 -32.99 17.24 3.49
CA ALA A 138 -33.51 16.81 3.85
C ALA A 138 -34.05 17.06 4.87
N PHE A 139 -34.19 17.45 5.24
CA PHE A 139 -34.62 17.73 6.15
C PHE A 139 -35.36 18.36 6.25
N ARG A 140 -35.52 18.44 5.93
CA ARG A 140 -36.17 18.98 5.88
C ARG A 140 -36.84 19.08 6.23
#